data_f9c9081753351e5a80c7b7c7798fe893
#
_entry.id   f9c9081753351e5a80c7b7c7798fe893
#
_cell.length_a   1.000
_cell.length_b   1.000
_cell.length_c   1.000
_cell.angle_alpha   90.00
_cell.angle_beta   90.00
_cell.angle_gamma   90.00
#
_symmetry.space_group_name_H-M   'P 1'
#
loop_
_entity.id
_entity.type
_entity.pdbx_description
1 polymer ?
#
loop_
_entity_poly.entity_id
_entity_poly.type
_entity_poly.pdbx_seq_one_letter_code
_entity_poly.pdbx_strand_id
1 'polypeptide(L)'
;YRTTLLLNLIEACSNNFKTGARSASFFEIGTIFDENRVESKKIAFVHSGASSLEDVSNSGKPKNIDFFSFSKKVLNTIGEFELEPMTNIDNKFIHPYQSANILIDGKISGFISKLHPSVESDFDLSDTFFAKIDFDSLKNSLVKASSYSKFQASRKDLSIIAPKTLEFKEIKKVINSLNNNLIKQYNLIDIYSDEKLGENESLTIRFTLQSDDKTLEDEDINQVINSILDALKEKLNITLR
;
A
#
# COMPACT_ATOMS: atom_id res chain seq x y z
N TYR A 1 12.67 26.05 16.02
CA TYR A 1 11.76 25.64 14.93
C TYR A 1 12.09 24.19 14.57
N ARG A 2 11.08 23.29 14.54
CA ARG A 2 11.29 21.91 14.13
C ARG A 2 11.00 21.75 12.64
N THR A 3 11.85 21.01 11.95
CA THR A 3 11.73 20.74 10.51
C THR A 3 11.10 19.38 10.22
N THR A 4 10.95 18.53 11.24
CA THR A 4 10.35 17.20 11.11
C THR A 4 9.66 16.76 12.41
N LEU A 5 8.65 15.90 12.29
CA LEU A 5 8.02 15.21 13.42
C LEU A 5 8.73 13.87 13.73
N LEU A 6 9.50 13.37 12.76
CA LEU A 6 10.02 12.01 12.77
C LEU A 6 10.99 11.76 13.93
N LEU A 7 11.90 12.70 14.20
CA LEU A 7 12.93 12.50 15.22
C LEU A 7 12.33 12.21 16.61
N ASN A 8 11.34 13.02 17.01
CA ASN A 8 10.66 12.84 18.29
C ASN A 8 9.95 11.47 18.38
N LEU A 9 9.36 11.02 17.27
CA LEU A 9 8.68 9.73 17.20
C LEU A 9 9.67 8.56 17.28
N ILE A 10 10.83 8.67 16.65
CA ILE A 10 11.93 7.69 16.73
C ILE A 10 12.47 7.63 18.17
N GLU A 11 12.73 8.78 18.78
CA GLU A 11 13.18 8.86 20.17
C GLU A 11 12.15 8.24 21.15
N ALA A 12 10.87 8.48 20.91
CA ALA A 12 9.80 7.87 21.71
C ALA A 12 9.81 6.33 21.57
N CYS A 13 10.01 5.78 20.36
CA CYS A 13 10.18 4.35 20.16
C CYS A 13 11.39 3.82 20.92
N SER A 14 12.58 4.44 20.73
CA SER A 14 13.82 4.04 21.40
C SER A 14 13.67 4.02 22.93
N ASN A 15 13.07 5.06 23.50
CA ASN A 15 12.85 5.13 24.93
C ASN A 15 11.93 4.01 25.46
N ASN A 16 10.88 3.64 24.68
CA ASN A 16 10.02 2.52 25.04
C ASN A 16 10.76 1.17 24.97
N PHE A 17 11.59 0.97 23.96
CA PHE A 17 12.40 -0.25 23.85
C PHE A 17 13.39 -0.38 25.02
N LYS A 18 14.03 0.72 25.45
CA LYS A 18 14.93 0.74 26.62
C LYS A 18 14.22 0.36 27.91
N THR A 19 12.89 0.56 27.99
CA THR A 19 12.08 0.13 29.14
C THR A 19 11.49 -1.29 28.99
N GLY A 20 11.90 -2.03 27.95
CA GLY A 20 11.52 -3.43 27.73
C GLY A 20 10.31 -3.65 26.83
N ALA A 21 9.79 -2.62 26.17
CA ALA A 21 8.76 -2.79 25.16
C ALA A 21 9.30 -3.57 23.94
N ARG A 22 8.47 -4.46 23.36
CA ARG A 22 8.81 -5.20 22.14
C ARG A 22 8.14 -4.64 20.90
N SER A 23 7.28 -3.66 21.11
CA SER A 23 6.56 -2.96 20.05
C SER A 23 6.25 -1.54 20.52
N ALA A 24 6.40 -0.59 19.63
CA ALA A 24 6.04 0.80 19.87
C ALA A 24 5.37 1.38 18.61
N SER A 25 4.21 2.01 18.77
CA SER A 25 3.45 2.60 17.68
C SER A 25 2.92 3.95 18.10
N PHE A 26 3.33 4.99 17.39
CA PHE A 26 2.97 6.36 17.70
C PHE A 26 2.56 7.12 16.46
N PHE A 27 1.81 8.18 16.65
CA PHE A 27 1.58 9.20 15.64
C PHE A 27 1.64 10.60 16.26
N GLU A 28 1.91 11.58 15.44
CA GLU A 28 1.90 12.98 15.83
C GLU A 28 1.30 13.83 14.70
N ILE A 29 0.42 14.75 15.07
CA ILE A 29 -0.04 15.82 14.18
C ILE A 29 0.60 17.13 14.66
N GLY A 30 1.29 17.81 13.78
CA GLY A 30 1.97 19.03 14.20
C GLY A 30 2.44 19.89 13.03
N THR A 31 2.84 21.09 13.36
CA THR A 31 3.42 22.05 12.42
C THR A 31 4.93 21.89 12.36
N ILE A 32 5.45 21.86 11.14
CA ILE A 32 6.88 21.92 10.83
C ILE A 32 7.18 23.17 10.00
N PHE A 33 8.43 23.54 9.95
CA PHE A 33 8.92 24.72 9.23
C PHE A 33 9.93 24.28 8.17
N ASP A 34 9.86 24.86 6.99
CA ASP A 34 10.91 24.72 5.98
C ASP A 34 12.09 25.70 6.23
N GLU A 35 13.07 25.71 5.35
CA GLU A 35 14.24 26.57 5.42
C GLU A 35 13.87 28.07 5.34
N ASN A 36 12.77 28.41 4.70
CA ASN A 36 12.23 29.77 4.58
C ASN A 36 11.27 30.12 5.73
N ARG A 37 11.15 29.25 6.74
CA ARG A 37 10.22 29.38 7.88
C ARG A 37 8.74 29.35 7.49
N VAL A 38 8.43 28.76 6.33
CA VAL A 38 7.04 28.54 5.93
C VAL A 38 6.48 27.37 6.74
N GLU A 39 5.33 27.58 7.33
CA GLU A 39 4.64 26.58 8.15
C GLU A 39 3.91 25.57 7.27
N SER A 40 3.97 24.31 7.65
CA SER A 40 3.12 23.27 7.07
C SER A 40 2.69 22.27 8.14
N LYS A 41 1.42 21.90 8.12
CA LYS A 41 0.85 20.92 9.04
C LYS A 41 1.03 19.50 8.48
N LYS A 42 1.61 18.63 9.29
CA LYS A 42 1.88 17.23 8.90
C LYS A 42 1.27 16.28 9.91
N ILE A 43 0.97 15.06 9.44
CA ILE A 43 0.77 13.91 10.29
C ILE A 43 1.92 12.93 10.03
N ALA A 44 2.48 12.39 11.08
CA ALA A 44 3.52 11.37 10.99
C ALA A 44 3.14 10.16 11.84
N PHE A 45 3.50 8.98 11.34
CA PHE A 45 3.29 7.69 11.98
C PHE A 45 4.62 6.99 12.12
N VAL A 46 4.79 6.24 13.19
CA VAL A 46 5.92 5.31 13.36
C VAL A 46 5.42 4.02 13.99
N HIS A 47 6.01 2.91 13.57
CA HIS A 47 5.86 1.62 14.25
C HIS A 47 7.20 0.89 14.23
N SER A 48 7.62 0.38 15.38
CA SER A 48 8.86 -0.37 15.54
C SER A 48 8.58 -1.70 16.23
N GLY A 49 9.23 -2.77 15.77
CA GLY A 49 9.21 -4.09 16.40
C GLY A 49 8.01 -4.96 16.02
N ALA A 50 7.43 -5.64 16.99
CA ALA A 50 6.39 -6.64 16.76
C ALA A 50 5.09 -6.03 16.24
N SER A 51 4.47 -6.67 15.22
CA SER A 51 3.20 -6.21 14.61
C SER A 51 1.96 -6.47 15.46
N SER A 52 2.05 -7.39 16.43
CA SER A 52 1.00 -7.79 17.35
C SER A 52 1.59 -8.20 18.70
N LEU A 53 0.76 -8.35 19.69
CA LEU A 53 1.15 -8.91 20.99
C LEU A 53 1.33 -10.44 20.89
N GLU A 54 2.06 -11.01 21.83
CA GLU A 54 2.17 -12.45 22.03
C GLU A 54 0.81 -13.02 22.41
N ASP A 55 0.38 -14.05 21.70
CA ASP A 55 -0.90 -14.70 21.95
C ASP A 55 -0.92 -16.12 21.40
N VAL A 56 -2.01 -16.86 21.66
CA VAL A 56 -2.17 -18.25 21.19
C VAL A 56 -2.18 -18.34 19.68
N SER A 57 -2.75 -17.35 18.96
CA SER A 57 -2.84 -17.35 17.50
C SER A 57 -1.47 -17.26 16.80
N ASN A 58 -0.47 -16.70 17.46
CA ASN A 58 0.90 -16.59 16.95
C ASN A 58 1.90 -17.49 17.72
N SER A 59 1.38 -18.41 18.57
CA SER A 59 2.19 -19.33 19.39
C SER A 59 3.24 -18.59 20.25
N GLY A 60 2.90 -17.41 20.75
CA GLY A 60 3.78 -16.55 21.53
C GLY A 60 4.95 -15.93 20.73
N LYS A 61 4.91 -15.98 19.41
CA LYS A 61 5.96 -15.47 18.52
C LYS A 61 5.37 -14.54 17.44
N PRO A 62 4.98 -13.33 17.81
CA PRO A 62 4.46 -12.38 16.83
C PRO A 62 5.54 -12.03 15.80
N LYS A 63 5.12 -11.86 14.56
CA LYS A 63 6.01 -11.36 13.50
C LYS A 63 6.30 -9.88 13.73
N ASN A 64 7.48 -9.44 13.33
CA ASN A 64 7.78 -8.02 13.27
C ASN A 64 6.95 -7.34 12.17
N ILE A 65 6.78 -6.04 12.31
CA ILE A 65 6.12 -5.22 11.30
C ILE A 65 6.89 -5.28 9.99
N ASP A 66 6.18 -5.30 8.88
CA ASP A 66 6.72 -5.19 7.55
C ASP A 66 6.11 -4.00 6.79
N PHE A 67 6.64 -3.71 5.61
CA PHE A 67 6.21 -2.58 4.78
C PHE A 67 4.71 -2.62 4.46
N PHE A 68 4.19 -3.79 4.10
CA PHE A 68 2.79 -3.94 3.71
C PHE A 68 1.84 -3.83 4.91
N SER A 69 2.20 -4.46 6.02
CA SER A 69 1.44 -4.38 7.27
C SER A 69 1.39 -2.96 7.81
N PHE A 70 2.51 -2.23 7.73
CA PHE A 70 2.56 -0.83 8.14
C PHE A 70 1.75 0.07 7.18
N SER A 71 1.92 -0.10 5.86
CA SER A 71 1.11 0.61 4.86
C SER A 71 -0.38 0.41 5.08
N LYS A 72 -0.80 -0.82 5.43
CA LYS A 72 -2.19 -1.11 5.75
C LYS A 72 -2.69 -0.39 6.99
N LYS A 73 -1.85 -0.26 8.03
CA LYS A 73 -2.20 0.53 9.24
C LYS A 73 -2.40 2.01 8.88
N VAL A 74 -1.50 2.58 8.08
CA VAL A 74 -1.63 3.97 7.62
C VAL A 74 -2.90 4.15 6.78
N LEU A 75 -3.15 3.26 5.81
CA LEU A 75 -4.33 3.28 4.95
C LEU A 75 -5.64 3.22 5.75
N ASN A 76 -5.70 2.35 6.78
CA ASN A 76 -6.87 2.25 7.65
C ASN A 76 -7.12 3.52 8.49
N THR A 77 -6.10 4.36 8.64
CA THR A 77 -6.19 5.59 9.45
C THR A 77 -6.54 6.82 8.62
N ILE A 78 -5.89 6.98 7.46
CA ILE A 78 -6.05 8.20 6.64
C ILE A 78 -6.94 8.02 5.41
N GLY A 79 -7.36 6.79 5.10
CA GLY A 79 -8.11 6.46 3.89
C GLY A 79 -7.21 5.99 2.75
N GLU A 80 -7.79 5.84 1.56
CA GLU A 80 -7.10 5.30 0.39
C GLU A 80 -6.04 6.24 -0.16
N PHE A 81 -4.92 5.66 -0.54
CA PHE A 81 -3.82 6.30 -1.25
C PHE A 81 -3.15 5.32 -2.20
N GLU A 82 -2.40 5.84 -3.16
CA GLU A 82 -1.53 5.05 -4.03
C GLU A 82 -0.09 5.16 -3.57
N LEU A 83 0.71 4.13 -3.87
CA LEU A 83 2.15 4.13 -3.63
C LEU A 83 2.90 4.18 -4.96
N GLU A 84 3.93 5.01 -5.01
CA GLU A 84 4.83 5.14 -6.15
C GLU A 84 6.28 5.02 -5.66
N PRO A 85 7.16 4.25 -6.35
CA PRO A 85 8.55 4.14 -5.95
C PRO A 85 9.21 5.52 -5.80
N MET A 86 10.00 5.69 -4.73
CA MET A 86 10.80 6.90 -4.56
C MET A 86 12.05 6.85 -5.43
N THR A 87 12.32 7.92 -6.14
CA THR A 87 13.56 8.16 -6.88
C THR A 87 14.35 9.30 -6.22
N ASN A 88 15.68 9.25 -6.30
CA ASN A 88 16.58 10.31 -5.76
C ASN A 88 16.39 10.58 -4.25
N ILE A 89 16.61 9.55 -3.44
CA ILE A 89 16.48 9.64 -2.00
C ILE A 89 17.72 10.36 -1.42
N ASP A 90 17.54 11.64 -1.05
CA ASP A 90 18.54 12.44 -0.33
C ASP A 90 18.07 12.72 1.11
N ASN A 91 17.79 11.65 1.84
CA ASN A 91 17.37 11.75 3.24
C ASN A 91 17.88 10.54 4.02
N LYS A 92 18.77 10.79 4.99
CA LYS A 92 19.42 9.77 5.80
C LYS A 92 18.48 8.88 6.63
N PHE A 93 17.23 9.25 6.81
CA PHE A 93 16.25 8.43 7.54
C PHE A 93 15.56 7.41 6.64
N ILE A 94 15.56 7.62 5.33
CA ILE A 94 14.79 6.81 4.36
C ILE A 94 15.61 5.61 3.91
N HIS A 95 14.99 4.44 3.97
CA HIS A 95 15.59 3.22 3.45
C HIS A 95 15.61 3.23 1.91
N PRO A 96 16.75 2.94 1.25
CA PRO A 96 16.89 3.12 -0.20
C PRO A 96 15.99 2.21 -1.05
N TYR A 97 15.54 1.06 -0.51
CA TYR A 97 14.75 0.07 -1.26
C TYR A 97 13.36 -0.21 -0.66
N GLN A 98 13.09 0.24 0.57
CA GLN A 98 11.81 0.02 1.23
C GLN A 98 11.15 1.36 1.54
N SER A 99 10.90 2.13 0.49
CA SER A 99 10.31 3.46 0.56
C SER A 99 9.43 3.73 -0.66
N ALA A 100 8.39 4.52 -0.47
CA ALA A 100 7.48 4.94 -1.53
C ALA A 100 6.89 6.32 -1.24
N ASN A 101 6.60 7.07 -2.29
CA ASN A 101 5.74 8.24 -2.21
C ASN A 101 4.30 7.81 -1.97
N ILE A 102 3.59 8.58 -1.14
CA ILE A 102 2.14 8.46 -0.95
C ILE A 102 1.46 9.47 -1.85
N LEU A 103 0.59 8.99 -2.74
CA LEU A 103 -0.22 9.82 -3.62
C LEU A 103 -1.67 9.82 -3.16
N ILE A 104 -2.23 11.01 -2.99
CA ILE A 104 -3.66 11.23 -2.74
C ILE A 104 -4.19 12.03 -3.92
N ASP A 105 -5.21 11.50 -4.63
CA ASP A 105 -5.73 12.08 -5.87
C ASP A 105 -4.66 12.34 -6.95
N GLY A 106 -3.71 11.41 -7.07
CA GLY A 106 -2.63 11.49 -8.05
C GLY A 106 -1.55 12.56 -7.73
N LYS A 107 -1.59 13.17 -6.55
CA LYS A 107 -0.58 14.15 -6.09
C LYS A 107 0.25 13.56 -4.96
N ILE A 108 1.58 13.75 -5.02
CA ILE A 108 2.46 13.37 -3.93
C ILE A 108 2.09 14.20 -2.70
N SER A 109 1.60 13.51 -1.68
CA SER A 109 1.12 14.09 -0.43
C SER A 109 1.96 13.67 0.78
N GLY A 110 2.97 12.84 0.57
CA GLY A 110 3.83 12.35 1.62
C GLY A 110 4.67 11.17 1.18
N PHE A 111 5.20 10.45 2.14
CA PHE A 111 5.94 9.22 1.88
C PHE A 111 5.85 8.24 3.04
N ILE A 112 6.15 6.98 2.75
CA ILE A 112 6.26 5.87 3.68
C ILE A 112 7.60 5.19 3.47
N SER A 113 8.27 4.79 4.54
CA SER A 113 9.57 4.13 4.45
C SER A 113 9.85 3.25 5.65
N LYS A 114 10.69 2.23 5.46
CA LYS A 114 11.49 1.66 6.54
C LYS A 114 12.53 2.68 6.96
N LEU A 115 12.89 2.70 8.24
CA LEU A 115 13.99 3.53 8.73
C LEU A 115 15.31 3.02 8.16
N HIS A 116 16.23 3.92 7.84
CA HIS A 116 17.54 3.53 7.34
C HIS A 116 18.30 2.70 8.40
N PRO A 117 18.96 1.59 8.02
CA PRO A 117 19.62 0.69 8.99
C PRO A 117 20.60 1.37 9.93
N SER A 118 21.36 2.40 9.46
CA SER A 118 22.26 3.15 10.33
C SER A 118 21.54 3.91 11.42
N VAL A 119 20.37 4.48 11.10
CA VAL A 119 19.53 5.22 12.08
C VAL A 119 18.86 4.24 13.03
N GLU A 120 18.39 3.08 12.55
CA GLU A 120 17.88 2.03 13.44
C GLU A 120 18.95 1.64 14.48
N SER A 121 20.19 1.46 14.04
CA SER A 121 21.32 1.14 14.93
C SER A 121 21.62 2.26 15.93
N ASP A 122 21.61 3.52 15.51
CA ASP A 122 21.88 4.68 16.39
C ASP A 122 20.85 4.83 17.52
N PHE A 123 19.62 4.35 17.30
CA PHE A 123 18.53 4.42 18.26
C PHE A 123 18.17 3.11 18.95
N ASP A 124 18.98 2.05 18.77
CA ASP A 124 18.72 0.70 19.28
C ASP A 124 17.33 0.16 18.86
N LEU A 125 16.94 0.41 17.60
CA LEU A 125 15.67 -0.02 17.03
C LEU A 125 15.88 -1.10 15.97
N SER A 126 14.81 -1.82 15.67
CA SER A 126 14.78 -2.78 14.55
C SER A 126 13.38 -2.81 13.93
N ASP A 127 13.34 -3.10 12.60
CA ASP A 127 12.09 -3.17 11.86
C ASP A 127 11.16 -1.99 12.15
N THR A 128 11.69 -0.80 11.92
CA THR A 128 11.00 0.47 12.17
C THR A 128 10.52 1.06 10.86
N PHE A 129 9.23 1.28 10.77
CA PHE A 129 8.59 1.93 9.62
C PHE A 129 7.95 3.24 10.04
N PHE A 130 7.98 4.20 9.13
CA PHE A 130 7.38 5.50 9.36
C PHE A 130 6.72 6.07 8.10
N ALA A 131 5.76 6.95 8.30
CA ALA A 131 5.15 7.73 7.23
C ALA A 131 5.01 9.18 7.66
N LYS A 132 5.10 10.09 6.69
CA LYS A 132 4.85 11.53 6.88
C LYS A 132 3.97 12.01 5.74
N ILE A 133 2.84 12.62 6.08
CA ILE A 133 1.82 13.04 5.12
C ILE A 133 1.42 14.48 5.38
N ASP A 134 1.16 15.23 4.32
CA ASP A 134 0.57 16.55 4.38
C ASP A 134 -0.84 16.49 4.93
N PHE A 135 -1.06 17.11 6.08
CA PHE A 135 -2.35 17.04 6.76
C PHE A 135 -3.48 17.65 5.92
N ASP A 136 -3.18 18.71 5.18
CA ASP A 136 -4.15 19.40 4.36
C ASP A 136 -4.53 18.63 3.08
N SER A 137 -3.75 17.59 2.72
CA SER A 137 -4.09 16.70 1.62
C SER A 137 -5.10 15.62 2.02
N LEU A 138 -5.34 15.44 3.33
CA LEU A 138 -6.29 14.45 3.82
C LEU A 138 -7.72 14.95 3.60
N LYS A 139 -8.52 14.12 2.95
CA LYS A 139 -9.92 14.45 2.69
C LYS A 139 -10.77 14.19 3.93
N ASN A 140 -11.55 15.18 4.30
CA ASN A 140 -12.66 15.00 5.24
C ASN A 140 -13.92 14.61 4.46
N SER A 141 -13.90 13.41 3.84
CA SER A 141 -15.07 12.93 3.10
C SER A 141 -16.07 12.30 4.07
N LEU A 142 -17.30 12.82 4.03
CA LEU A 142 -18.41 12.15 4.72
C LEU A 142 -18.66 10.80 4.03
N VAL A 143 -18.43 9.73 4.76
CA VAL A 143 -18.76 8.38 4.29
C VAL A 143 -20.28 8.26 4.22
N LYS A 144 -20.80 8.06 3.01
CA LYS A 144 -22.22 7.77 2.80
C LYS A 144 -22.40 6.27 2.64
N ALA A 145 -23.35 5.71 3.37
CA ALA A 145 -23.75 4.33 3.16
C ALA A 145 -24.39 4.20 1.76
N SER A 146 -23.98 3.19 1.02
CA SER A 146 -24.64 2.78 -0.23
C SER A 146 -25.34 1.44 -0.02
N SER A 147 -26.38 1.19 -0.80
CA SER A 147 -27.03 -0.12 -0.82
C SER A 147 -26.03 -1.16 -1.34
N TYR A 148 -26.03 -2.33 -0.73
CA TYR A 148 -25.26 -3.47 -1.22
C TYR A 148 -26.14 -4.37 -2.09
N SER A 149 -25.52 -5.03 -3.06
CA SER A 149 -26.23 -5.97 -3.91
C SER A 149 -26.71 -7.18 -3.10
N LYS A 150 -27.93 -7.64 -3.38
CA LYS A 150 -28.53 -8.84 -2.81
C LYS A 150 -28.12 -10.12 -3.58
N PHE A 151 -27.51 -9.97 -4.74
CA PHE A 151 -27.10 -11.05 -5.61
C PHE A 151 -25.71 -11.55 -5.25
N GLN A 152 -25.47 -12.83 -5.48
CA GLN A 152 -24.20 -13.45 -5.14
C GLN A 152 -23.05 -12.91 -6.01
N ALA A 153 -21.94 -12.58 -5.38
CA ALA A 153 -20.72 -12.24 -6.08
C ALA A 153 -19.98 -13.50 -6.57
N SER A 154 -19.45 -13.45 -7.78
CA SER A 154 -18.60 -14.46 -8.38
C SER A 154 -17.15 -14.05 -8.33
N ARG A 155 -16.24 -15.00 -8.03
CA ARG A 155 -14.78 -14.77 -8.04
C ARG A 155 -14.15 -15.51 -9.19
N LYS A 156 -13.30 -14.84 -9.95
CA LYS A 156 -12.50 -15.43 -11.04
C LYS A 156 -11.06 -14.99 -10.91
N ASP A 157 -10.16 -15.95 -11.06
CA ASP A 157 -8.72 -15.71 -11.10
C ASP A 157 -8.27 -15.72 -12.57
N LEU A 158 -7.48 -14.73 -12.91
CA LEU A 158 -6.89 -14.54 -14.23
C LEU A 158 -5.38 -14.52 -14.09
N SER A 159 -4.69 -15.49 -14.67
CA SER A 159 -3.24 -15.54 -14.69
C SER A 159 -2.74 -15.05 -16.05
N ILE A 160 -1.93 -14.00 -16.03
CA ILE A 160 -1.37 -13.34 -17.21
C ILE A 160 0.15 -13.36 -17.17
N ILE A 161 0.78 -13.30 -18.34
CA ILE A 161 2.24 -13.19 -18.49
C ILE A 161 2.54 -11.75 -18.85
N ALA A 162 3.38 -11.10 -18.05
CA ALA A 162 3.78 -9.71 -18.21
C ALA A 162 5.31 -9.55 -18.03
N PRO A 163 5.94 -8.58 -18.68
CA PRO A 163 7.33 -8.24 -18.42
C PRO A 163 7.55 -7.83 -16.96
N LYS A 164 8.65 -8.26 -16.34
CA LYS A 164 9.03 -7.86 -14.97
C LYS A 164 9.19 -6.35 -14.79
N THR A 165 9.42 -5.63 -15.86
CA THR A 165 9.54 -4.16 -15.88
C THR A 165 8.19 -3.45 -15.91
N LEU A 166 7.08 -4.17 -16.17
CA LEU A 166 5.76 -3.58 -16.22
C LEU A 166 5.20 -3.39 -14.80
N GLU A 167 4.95 -2.16 -14.43
CA GLU A 167 4.32 -1.86 -13.14
C GLU A 167 2.85 -2.29 -13.11
N PHE A 168 2.41 -2.92 -12.04
CA PHE A 168 1.00 -3.31 -11.86
C PHE A 168 0.03 -2.11 -11.95
N LYS A 169 0.50 -0.91 -11.69
CA LYS A 169 -0.22 0.36 -11.89
C LYS A 169 -0.73 0.53 -13.33
N GLU A 170 0.06 0.12 -14.33
CA GLU A 170 -0.36 0.21 -15.73
C GLU A 170 -1.48 -0.79 -16.05
N ILE A 171 -1.40 -2.00 -15.51
CA ILE A 171 -2.48 -2.99 -15.58
C ILE A 171 -3.76 -2.44 -14.94
N LYS A 172 -3.65 -1.83 -13.75
CA LYS A 172 -4.78 -1.17 -13.07
C LYS A 172 -5.42 -0.09 -13.94
N LYS A 173 -4.62 0.76 -14.60
CA LYS A 173 -5.13 1.82 -15.50
C LYS A 173 -5.96 1.23 -16.63
N VAL A 174 -5.50 0.13 -17.24
CA VAL A 174 -6.23 -0.53 -18.32
C VAL A 174 -7.54 -1.11 -17.81
N ILE A 175 -7.53 -1.85 -16.70
CA ILE A 175 -8.74 -2.44 -16.11
C ILE A 175 -9.75 -1.33 -15.74
N ASN A 176 -9.30 -0.27 -15.09
CA ASN A 176 -10.17 0.84 -14.69
C ASN A 176 -10.74 1.60 -15.90
N SER A 177 -9.99 1.67 -17.01
CA SER A 177 -10.47 2.33 -18.24
C SER A 177 -11.66 1.62 -18.89
N LEU A 178 -11.93 0.36 -18.57
CA LEU A 178 -13.10 -0.38 -19.04
C LEU A 178 -14.41 0.14 -18.46
N ASN A 179 -14.36 0.83 -17.31
CA ASN A 179 -15.54 1.35 -16.60
C ASN A 179 -16.67 0.31 -16.47
N ASN A 180 -16.31 -0.96 -16.25
CA ASN A 180 -17.30 -2.05 -16.17
C ASN A 180 -17.85 -2.17 -14.75
N ASN A 181 -19.13 -1.86 -14.57
CA ASN A 181 -19.81 -1.86 -13.28
C ASN A 181 -19.92 -3.24 -12.62
N LEU A 182 -19.71 -4.31 -13.37
CA LEU A 182 -19.71 -5.67 -12.82
C LEU A 182 -18.42 -5.98 -12.06
N ILE A 183 -17.34 -5.27 -12.33
CA ILE A 183 -16.07 -5.42 -11.61
C ILE A 183 -16.17 -4.62 -10.31
N LYS A 184 -16.47 -5.30 -9.20
CA LYS A 184 -16.57 -4.63 -7.88
C LYS A 184 -15.21 -4.48 -7.21
N GLN A 185 -14.31 -5.43 -7.41
CA GLN A 185 -12.97 -5.43 -6.85
C GLN A 185 -12.04 -6.30 -7.67
N TYR A 186 -10.76 -5.99 -7.68
CA TYR A 186 -9.71 -6.88 -8.15
C TYR A 186 -8.43 -6.70 -7.33
N ASN A 187 -7.68 -7.80 -7.15
CA ASN A 187 -6.44 -7.82 -6.37
C ASN A 187 -5.41 -8.72 -7.05
N LEU A 188 -4.17 -8.29 -7.04
CA LEU A 188 -3.04 -9.15 -7.37
C LEU A 188 -2.84 -10.10 -6.18
N ILE A 189 -2.98 -11.40 -6.40
CA ILE A 189 -2.92 -12.42 -5.34
C ILE A 189 -1.67 -13.29 -5.41
N ASP A 190 -1.01 -13.34 -6.58
CA ASP A 190 0.22 -14.10 -6.74
C ASP A 190 1.11 -13.51 -7.83
N ILE A 191 2.42 -13.61 -7.62
CA ILE A 191 3.47 -13.27 -8.58
C ILE A 191 4.41 -14.48 -8.66
N TYR A 192 4.48 -15.11 -9.82
CA TYR A 192 5.33 -16.27 -10.04
C TYR A 192 6.38 -15.98 -11.12
N SER A 193 7.63 -16.26 -10.79
CA SER A 193 8.77 -16.15 -11.71
C SER A 193 9.56 -17.45 -11.71
N ASP A 194 9.97 -17.91 -12.87
CA ASP A 194 10.92 -19.01 -13.03
C ASP A 194 11.86 -18.75 -14.21
N GLU A 195 12.85 -19.63 -14.38
CA GLU A 195 13.83 -19.51 -15.48
C GLU A 195 13.18 -19.64 -16.87
N LYS A 196 12.06 -20.36 -16.99
CA LYS A 196 11.34 -20.56 -18.26
C LYS A 196 10.63 -19.30 -18.74
N LEU A 197 10.25 -18.44 -17.82
CA LEU A 197 9.60 -17.16 -18.12
C LEU A 197 10.61 -16.07 -18.50
N GLY A 198 11.90 -16.26 -18.26
CA GLY A 198 12.97 -15.30 -18.58
C GLY A 198 12.70 -13.91 -17.98
N GLU A 199 12.57 -12.90 -18.84
CA GLU A 199 12.29 -11.52 -18.45
C GLU A 199 10.81 -11.26 -18.13
N ASN A 200 9.96 -12.29 -18.18
CA ASN A 200 8.55 -12.20 -17.84
C ASN A 200 8.28 -12.83 -16.47
N GLU A 201 7.11 -12.52 -15.95
CA GLU A 201 6.53 -13.13 -14.75
C GLU A 201 5.05 -13.42 -14.98
N SER A 202 4.51 -14.34 -14.19
CA SER A 202 3.09 -14.66 -14.17
C SER A 202 2.42 -13.92 -13.02
N LEU A 203 1.46 -13.07 -13.35
CA LEU A 203 0.65 -12.35 -12.38
C LEU A 203 -0.72 -12.98 -12.30
N THR A 204 -1.17 -13.36 -11.11
CA THR A 204 -2.53 -13.85 -10.89
C THR A 204 -3.38 -12.78 -10.23
N ILE A 205 -4.40 -12.33 -10.95
CA ILE A 205 -5.32 -11.27 -10.50
C ILE A 205 -6.67 -11.92 -10.20
N ARG A 206 -7.17 -11.74 -9.00
CA ARG A 206 -8.51 -12.15 -8.60
C ARG A 206 -9.50 -11.03 -8.79
N PHE A 207 -10.54 -11.30 -9.57
CA PHE A 207 -11.67 -10.41 -9.78
C PHE A 207 -12.86 -10.87 -8.93
N THR A 208 -13.53 -9.90 -8.30
CA THR A 208 -14.86 -10.09 -7.70
C THR A 208 -15.87 -9.37 -8.58
N LEU A 209 -16.74 -10.17 -9.22
CA LEU A 209 -17.75 -9.70 -10.16
C LEU A 209 -19.12 -9.82 -9.52
N GLN A 210 -19.94 -8.78 -9.62
CA GLN A 210 -21.29 -8.76 -9.06
C GLN A 210 -22.17 -7.78 -9.82
N SER A 211 -23.43 -8.17 -10.10
CA SER A 211 -24.46 -7.27 -10.59
C SER A 211 -25.34 -6.79 -9.44
N ASP A 212 -25.92 -5.61 -9.58
CA ASP A 212 -26.93 -5.09 -8.64
C ASP A 212 -28.36 -5.52 -9.03
N ASP A 213 -28.53 -6.09 -10.25
CA ASP A 213 -29.85 -6.38 -10.85
C ASP A 213 -30.15 -7.87 -10.97
N LYS A 214 -29.13 -8.72 -11.11
CA LYS A 214 -29.29 -10.19 -11.31
C LYS A 214 -28.12 -10.99 -10.78
N THR A 215 -28.31 -12.30 -10.60
CA THR A 215 -27.19 -13.24 -10.43
C THR A 215 -26.47 -13.38 -11.77
N LEU A 216 -25.12 -13.26 -11.76
CA LEU A 216 -24.32 -13.41 -12.97
C LEU A 216 -24.28 -14.87 -13.43
N GLU A 217 -24.49 -15.09 -14.70
CA GLU A 217 -24.31 -16.38 -15.37
C GLU A 217 -22.88 -16.52 -15.91
N ASP A 218 -22.46 -17.74 -16.25
CA ASP A 218 -21.11 -17.97 -16.78
C ASP A 218 -20.82 -17.17 -18.06
N GLU A 219 -21.82 -16.91 -18.88
CA GLU A 219 -21.68 -16.07 -20.09
C GLU A 219 -21.37 -14.61 -19.73
N ASP A 220 -22.06 -14.03 -18.75
CA ASP A 220 -21.80 -12.68 -18.26
C ASP A 220 -20.36 -12.54 -17.75
N ILE A 221 -19.94 -13.53 -16.94
CA ILE A 221 -18.61 -13.58 -16.35
C ILE A 221 -17.52 -13.69 -17.43
N ASN A 222 -17.70 -14.62 -18.38
CA ASN A 222 -16.74 -14.83 -19.46
C ASN A 222 -16.63 -13.60 -20.37
N GLN A 223 -17.73 -12.90 -20.64
CA GLN A 223 -17.71 -11.66 -21.40
C GLN A 223 -16.87 -10.58 -20.71
N VAL A 224 -17.00 -10.40 -19.39
CA VAL A 224 -16.17 -9.46 -18.63
C VAL A 224 -14.70 -9.86 -18.67
N ILE A 225 -14.37 -11.12 -18.42
CA ILE A 225 -12.98 -11.60 -18.43
C ILE A 225 -12.35 -11.45 -19.82
N ASN A 226 -13.08 -11.78 -20.89
CA ASN A 226 -12.59 -11.59 -22.26
C ASN A 226 -12.34 -10.11 -22.56
N SER A 227 -13.23 -9.21 -22.14
CA SER A 227 -13.04 -7.77 -22.34
C SER A 227 -11.78 -7.24 -21.63
N ILE A 228 -11.48 -7.77 -20.45
CA ILE A 228 -10.26 -7.45 -19.70
C ILE A 228 -9.03 -7.96 -20.46
N LEU A 229 -9.04 -9.23 -20.90
CA LEU A 229 -7.94 -9.83 -21.64
C LEU A 229 -7.66 -9.10 -22.94
N ASP A 230 -8.70 -8.77 -23.71
CA ASP A 230 -8.55 -8.07 -24.99
C ASP A 230 -7.94 -6.68 -24.77
N ALA A 231 -8.40 -5.94 -23.75
CA ALA A 231 -7.84 -4.63 -23.43
C ALA A 231 -6.38 -4.70 -22.95
N LEU A 232 -6.03 -5.70 -22.12
CA LEU A 232 -4.65 -5.91 -21.67
C LEU A 232 -3.73 -6.32 -22.83
N LYS A 233 -4.22 -7.15 -23.74
CA LYS A 233 -3.49 -7.54 -24.94
C LYS A 233 -3.28 -6.36 -25.89
N GLU A 234 -4.32 -5.59 -26.13
CA GLU A 234 -4.26 -4.45 -27.06
C GLU A 234 -3.35 -3.32 -26.54
N LYS A 235 -3.48 -2.96 -25.26
CA LYS A 235 -2.78 -1.80 -24.70
C LYS A 235 -1.39 -2.10 -24.14
N LEU A 236 -1.16 -3.31 -23.64
CA LEU A 236 0.07 -3.69 -22.93
C LEU A 236 0.77 -4.92 -23.52
N ASN A 237 0.25 -5.50 -24.61
CA ASN A 237 0.76 -6.72 -25.25
C ASN A 237 0.89 -7.92 -24.27
N ILE A 238 -0.01 -7.99 -23.29
CA ILE A 238 -0.07 -9.04 -22.28
C ILE A 238 -0.80 -10.26 -22.85
N THR A 239 -0.35 -11.45 -22.47
CA THR A 239 -0.97 -12.71 -22.88
C THR A 239 -1.48 -13.51 -21.67
N LEU A 240 -2.45 -14.38 -21.91
CA LEU A 240 -2.89 -15.38 -20.92
C LEU A 240 -1.75 -16.38 -20.70
N ARG A 241 -1.61 -16.85 -19.46
CA ARG A 241 -0.70 -17.93 -19.11
C ARG A 241 -1.20 -19.28 -19.57
#